data_91a63269b67564dbf3987691a75b19f8
#
_entry.id   91a63269b67564dbf3987691a75b19f8
#
_cell.length_a   1.000
_cell.length_b   1.000
_cell.length_c   1.000
_cell.angle_alpha   90.00
_cell.angle_beta   90.00
_cell.angle_gamma   90.00
#
_symmetry.space_group_name_H-M   'P 1'
#
loop_
_entity.id
_entity.type
_entity.pdbx_description
1 polymer ?
#
loop_
_entity_poly.entity_id
_entity_poly.type
_entity_poly.pdbx_seq_one_letter_code
_entity_poly.pdbx_strand_id
1 'polypeptide(L)'
;MPVTFHHLIPKKAHRRNRFKREYSKAELNQGIHICRLCHRGIHRLYDELTLARRFNSLEQLLADAALARHFLWVSKQKERRGSPDWL
;
A
#
# COMPACT_ATOMS: atom_id res chain seq x y z
N MET A 1 2.09 6.27 15.82
CA MET A 1 0.99 5.62 15.11
C MET A 1 1.34 4.20 14.75
N PRO A 2 0.46 3.24 14.97
CA PRO A 2 0.74 1.88 14.55
C PRO A 2 0.81 1.78 13.02
N VAL A 3 1.73 0.96 12.55
CA VAL A 3 1.85 0.71 11.12
C VAL A 3 1.34 -0.69 10.81
N THR A 4 0.91 -0.88 9.56
CA THR A 4 0.47 -2.17 9.08
C THR A 4 1.36 -2.61 7.93
N PHE A 5 1.42 -3.91 7.71
CA PHE A 5 2.22 -4.45 6.62
C PHE A 5 1.34 -4.57 5.37
N HIS A 6 1.77 -3.91 4.30
CA HIS A 6 1.11 -3.99 3.00
C HIS A 6 1.94 -4.88 2.07
N HIS A 7 1.36 -5.98 1.64
CA HIS A 7 2.00 -6.83 0.64
C HIS A 7 1.95 -6.13 -0.72
N LEU A 8 3.09 -5.97 -1.38
CA LEU A 8 3.13 -5.37 -2.72
C LEU A 8 2.38 -6.23 -3.73
N ILE A 9 2.44 -7.55 -3.55
CA ILE A 9 1.57 -8.48 -4.26
C ILE A 9 0.62 -9.05 -3.22
N PRO A 10 -0.65 -8.59 -3.17
CA PRO A 10 -1.59 -9.04 -2.13
C PRO A 10 -1.73 -10.55 -2.06
N LYS A 11 -1.90 -11.08 -0.86
CA LYS A 11 -1.99 -12.54 -0.63
C LYS A 11 -3.01 -13.23 -1.50
N LYS A 12 -4.12 -12.58 -1.78
CA LYS A 12 -5.15 -13.15 -2.63
C LYS A 12 -4.62 -13.50 -4.02
N ALA A 13 -3.68 -12.71 -4.53
CA ALA A 13 -3.07 -12.95 -5.83
C ALA A 13 -2.04 -14.07 -5.79
N HIS A 14 -1.48 -14.38 -4.62
CA HIS A 14 -0.46 -15.44 -4.48
C HIS A 14 -0.97 -16.81 -4.94
N ARG A 15 -2.27 -17.03 -4.90
CA ARG A 15 -2.88 -18.31 -5.31
C ARG A 15 -2.98 -18.45 -6.82
N ARG A 16 -2.86 -17.36 -7.56
CA ARG A 16 -2.96 -17.39 -9.01
C ARG A 16 -1.71 -18.02 -9.59
N ASN A 17 -1.88 -18.97 -10.50
CA ASN A 17 -0.77 -19.69 -11.14
C ASN A 17 0.21 -18.73 -11.80
N ARG A 18 -0.28 -17.66 -12.40
CA ARG A 18 0.55 -16.66 -13.05
C ARG A 18 1.58 -16.08 -12.08
N PHE A 19 1.12 -15.67 -10.89
CA PHE A 19 2.02 -15.08 -9.89
C PHE A 19 2.94 -16.12 -9.28
N LYS A 20 2.47 -17.33 -9.08
CA LYS A 20 3.32 -18.42 -8.58
C LYS A 20 4.46 -18.76 -9.53
N ARG A 21 4.23 -18.64 -10.83
CA ARG A 21 5.25 -18.93 -11.84
C ARG A 21 6.23 -17.79 -12.03
N GLU A 22 5.76 -16.56 -11.97
CA GLU A 22 6.58 -15.38 -12.24
C GLU A 22 7.41 -14.92 -11.04
N TYR A 23 6.96 -15.23 -9.83
CA TYR A 23 7.58 -14.70 -8.62
C TYR A 23 7.94 -15.81 -7.64
N SER A 24 9.09 -15.66 -7.00
CA SER A 24 9.52 -16.57 -5.94
C SER A 24 8.67 -16.31 -4.68
N LYS A 25 8.75 -17.24 -3.71
CA LYS A 25 8.09 -17.05 -2.42
C LYS A 25 8.54 -15.76 -1.74
N ALA A 26 9.85 -15.48 -1.81
CA ALA A 26 10.38 -14.25 -1.21
C ALA A 26 9.79 -13.01 -1.87
N GLU A 27 9.68 -13.00 -3.18
CA GLU A 27 9.08 -11.88 -3.92
C GLU A 27 7.60 -11.72 -3.61
N LEU A 28 6.87 -12.82 -3.52
CA LEU A 28 5.45 -12.77 -3.18
C LEU A 28 5.21 -12.23 -1.77
N ASN A 29 6.16 -12.40 -0.86
CA ASN A 29 6.03 -11.96 0.51
C ASN A 29 6.61 -10.57 0.77
N GLN A 30 7.15 -9.92 -0.23
CA GLN A 30 7.66 -8.55 -0.09
C GLN A 30 6.53 -7.57 0.19
N GLY A 31 6.84 -6.59 1.01
CA GLY A 31 5.86 -5.57 1.33
C GLY A 31 6.49 -4.37 2.00
N ILE A 32 5.65 -3.45 2.41
CA ILE A 32 6.06 -2.21 3.06
C ILE A 32 5.24 -1.99 4.32
N HIS A 33 5.84 -1.28 5.27
CA HIS A 33 5.12 -0.88 6.48
C HIS A 33 4.58 0.51 6.28
N ILE A 34 3.27 0.66 6.37
CA ILE A 34 2.59 1.92 6.17
C ILE A 34 1.52 2.11 7.24
N CYS A 35 1.11 3.35 7.45
CA CYS A 35 0.05 3.60 8.42
C CYS A 35 -1.28 3.05 7.93
N ARG A 36 -2.18 2.83 8.88
CA ARG A 36 -3.49 2.25 8.59
C ARG A 36 -4.29 3.04 7.56
N LEU A 37 -4.25 4.37 7.65
CA LEU A 37 -4.99 5.21 6.71
C LEU A 37 -4.46 5.07 5.28
N CYS A 38 -3.15 5.01 5.10
CA CYS A 38 -2.56 4.78 3.79
C CYS A 38 -2.94 3.41 3.25
N HIS A 39 -2.86 2.39 4.10
CA HIS A 39 -3.19 1.02 3.72
C HIS A 39 -4.66 0.90 3.28
N ARG A 40 -5.57 1.48 4.04
CA ARG A 40 -6.99 1.50 3.68
C ARG A 40 -7.23 2.21 2.36
N GLY A 41 -6.56 3.34 2.14
CA GLY A 41 -6.72 4.10 0.91
C GLY A 41 -6.29 3.33 -0.31
N ILE A 42 -5.18 2.61 -0.22
CA ILE A 42 -4.72 1.76 -1.31
C ILE A 42 -5.78 0.73 -1.68
N HIS A 43 -6.32 0.03 -0.70
CA HIS A 43 -7.33 -1.01 -0.95
C HIS A 43 -8.71 -0.47 -1.30
N ARG A 44 -8.97 0.80 -1.00
CA ARG A 44 -10.21 1.46 -1.43
C ARG A 44 -10.14 1.90 -2.89
N LEU A 45 -8.98 2.38 -3.32
CA LEU A 45 -8.80 2.88 -4.68
C LEU A 45 -8.64 1.76 -5.70
N TYR A 46 -7.99 0.68 -5.32
CA TYR A 46 -7.69 -0.41 -6.23
C TYR A 46 -7.94 -1.77 -5.59
N ASP A 47 -8.46 -2.71 -6.38
CA ASP A 47 -8.64 -4.07 -5.91
C ASP A 47 -7.29 -4.80 -5.84
N GLU A 48 -7.30 -5.96 -5.20
CA GLU A 48 -6.07 -6.71 -4.95
C GLU A 48 -5.39 -7.18 -6.22
N LEU A 49 -6.14 -7.57 -7.24
CA LEU A 49 -5.54 -8.02 -8.50
C LEU A 49 -4.90 -6.86 -9.26
N THR A 50 -5.55 -5.70 -9.26
CA THR A 50 -4.98 -4.50 -9.86
C THR A 50 -3.69 -4.10 -9.17
N LEU A 51 -3.68 -4.16 -7.84
CA LEU A 51 -2.46 -3.87 -7.08
C LEU A 51 -1.34 -4.84 -7.44
N ALA A 52 -1.65 -6.13 -7.55
CA ALA A 52 -0.66 -7.14 -7.89
C ALA A 52 -0.09 -6.96 -9.29
N ARG A 53 -0.91 -6.53 -10.24
CA ARG A 53 -0.51 -6.37 -11.64
C ARG A 53 0.20 -5.05 -11.93
N ARG A 54 -0.29 -3.96 -11.36
CA ARG A 54 0.13 -2.61 -11.74
C ARG A 54 0.90 -1.87 -10.67
N PHE A 55 0.75 -2.24 -9.42
CA PHE A 55 1.31 -1.50 -8.29
C PHE A 55 2.07 -2.42 -7.34
N ASN A 56 2.91 -3.27 -7.89
CA ASN A 56 3.64 -4.25 -7.09
C ASN A 56 5.03 -3.77 -6.66
N SER A 57 5.28 -2.47 -6.71
CA SER A 57 6.49 -1.86 -6.17
C SER A 57 6.13 -0.53 -5.52
N LEU A 58 6.96 -0.09 -4.60
CA LEU A 58 6.77 1.21 -3.96
C LEU A 58 6.80 2.35 -4.98
N GLU A 59 7.68 2.26 -5.94
CA GLU A 59 7.80 3.27 -6.99
C GLU A 59 6.49 3.44 -7.77
N GLN A 60 5.87 2.33 -8.12
CA GLN A 60 4.60 2.35 -8.85
C GLN A 60 3.47 2.94 -8.00
N LEU A 61 3.44 2.62 -6.72
CA LEU A 61 2.46 3.19 -5.81
C LEU A 61 2.61 4.70 -5.70
N LEU A 62 3.84 5.18 -5.57
CA LEU A 62 4.11 6.62 -5.43
C LEU A 62 3.89 7.39 -6.73
N ALA A 63 4.03 6.73 -7.87
CA ALA A 63 3.85 7.37 -9.17
C ALA A 63 2.38 7.57 -9.55
N ASP A 64 1.46 6.85 -8.91
CA ASP A 64 0.04 6.96 -9.23
C ASP A 64 -0.56 8.23 -8.64
N ALA A 65 -1.22 9.02 -9.48
CA ALA A 65 -1.76 10.32 -9.07
C ALA A 65 -2.81 10.23 -7.97
N ALA A 66 -3.70 9.25 -8.05
CA ALA A 66 -4.75 9.08 -7.06
C ALA A 66 -4.17 8.67 -5.70
N LEU A 67 -3.20 7.75 -5.71
CA LEU A 67 -2.53 7.32 -4.49
C LEU A 67 -1.67 8.45 -3.90
N ALA A 68 -0.98 9.19 -4.75
CA ALA A 68 -0.17 10.33 -4.30
C ALA A 68 -1.03 11.36 -3.57
N ARG A 69 -2.20 11.67 -4.11
CA ARG A 69 -3.13 12.59 -3.45
C ARG A 69 -3.61 12.06 -2.10
N HIS A 70 -3.89 10.77 -2.05
CA HIS A 70 -4.32 10.15 -0.79
C HIS A 70 -3.22 10.20 0.26
N PHE A 71 -1.99 9.87 -0.12
CA PHE A 71 -0.85 9.92 0.80
C PHE A 71 -0.60 11.34 1.32
N LEU A 72 -0.75 12.32 0.46
CA LEU A 72 -0.61 13.71 0.87
C LEU A 72 -1.69 14.10 1.88
N TRP A 73 -2.93 13.69 1.63
CA TRP A 73 -4.03 13.95 2.56
C TRP A 73 -3.76 13.30 3.94
N VAL A 74 -3.29 12.05 3.93
CA VAL A 74 -2.97 11.35 5.19
C VAL A 74 -1.86 12.07 5.94
N SER A 75 -0.85 12.54 5.24
CA SER A 75 0.26 13.28 5.83
C SER A 75 -0.24 14.52 6.57
N LYS A 76 -1.19 15.24 6.00
CA LYS A 76 -1.81 16.40 6.64
C LYS A 76 -2.63 16.04 7.86
N GLN A 77 -3.31 14.90 7.84
CA GLN A 77 -4.06 14.43 8.99
C GLN A 77 -3.14 14.10 10.16
N LYS A 78 -2.01 13.50 9.89
CA LYS A 78 -1.02 13.21 10.91
C LYS A 78 -0.48 14.47 11.56
N GLU A 79 -0.19 15.48 10.76
CA GLU A 79 0.29 16.75 11.26
C GLU A 79 -0.72 17.41 12.20
N ARG A 80 -1.99 17.37 11.84
CA ARG A 80 -3.04 17.89 12.70
C ARG A 80 -3.10 17.19 14.04
N ARG A 81 -2.96 15.88 14.02
CA ARG A 81 -2.98 15.10 15.26
C ARG A 81 -1.75 15.35 16.09
N GLY A 82 -0.65 15.60 15.44
CA GLY A 82 0.60 15.82 16.12
C GLY A 82 0.65 17.15 16.84
N SER A 83 -0.09 18.15 16.37
CA SER A 83 0.03 19.47 16.96
C SER A 83 -1.01 19.83 18.01
N PRO A 84 -2.24 19.46 17.93
CA PRO A 84 -3.29 20.11 18.72
C PRO A 84 -3.16 19.96 20.21
N ASP A 85 -2.73 18.82 20.63
CA ASP A 85 -2.73 18.54 22.04
C ASP A 85 -1.61 19.23 22.78
N TRP A 86 -0.61 19.67 22.03
CA TRP A 86 0.57 20.27 22.60
C TRP A 86 0.94 21.59 21.92
N LEU A 87 0.09 22.03 21.09
CA LEU A 87 0.25 23.33 20.48
C LEU A 87 -0.85 24.26 20.91
#